data_fa83a64d46d3981ab96222a031f1d6eb
#
_entry.id   fa83a64d46d3981ab96222a031f1d6eb
#
_cell.length_a   1.000
_cell.length_b   1.000
_cell.length_c   1.000
_cell.angle_alpha   90.00
_cell.angle_beta   90.00
_cell.angle_gamma   90.00
#
_symmetry.space_group_name_H-M   'P 1'
#
loop_
_entity.id
_entity.type
_entity.pdbx_description
1 polymer ?
#
loop_
_entity_poly.entity_id
_entity_poly.type
_entity_poly.pdbx_seq_one_letter_code
_entity_poly.pdbx_strand_id
1 'polypeptide(L)'
;AVNKWDLAPDLGMNRGLTEQIVQERFKFVRHAPILFVSALNGDGVDALLQTAISAHEKGKIWIPETELRLANKHFISRHAPKSSKGIINLTFGKVYQESTSPPTFVFEVNRPELVHFSYHRYLANSLRKEFDLSATPIKIVLRAKPRKGLKK
;
A
#
# COMPACT_ATOMS: atom_id res chain seq x y z
N ALA A 1 12.65 10.32 5.78
CA ALA A 1 13.17 11.69 5.80
C ALA A 1 14.55 11.76 5.19
N VAL A 2 14.84 12.83 4.44
CA VAL A 2 16.18 13.19 3.96
C VAL A 2 16.69 14.27 4.91
N ASN A 3 17.60 13.88 5.81
CA ASN A 3 18.14 14.77 6.83
C ASN A 3 19.37 15.53 6.33
N LYS A 4 19.81 16.54 7.11
CA LYS A 4 20.91 17.47 6.81
C LYS A 4 20.66 18.28 5.54
N TRP A 5 19.40 18.66 5.31
CA TRP A 5 19.02 19.42 4.12
C TRP A 5 19.57 20.87 4.11
N ASP A 6 20.01 21.36 5.26
CA ASP A 6 20.77 22.60 5.43
C ASP A 6 22.06 22.63 4.60
N LEU A 7 22.69 21.47 4.36
CA LEU A 7 23.90 21.33 3.54
C LEU A 7 23.63 21.25 2.02
N ALA A 8 22.37 21.13 1.62
CA ALA A 8 22.00 20.92 0.23
C ALA A 8 22.46 22.05 -0.72
N PRO A 9 22.37 23.35 -0.33
CA PRO A 9 22.85 24.45 -1.19
C PRO A 9 24.35 24.35 -1.46
N ASP A 10 25.16 24.09 -0.45
CA ASP A 10 26.63 24.01 -0.55
C ASP A 10 27.08 22.81 -1.39
N LEU A 11 26.27 21.76 -1.43
CA LEU A 11 26.50 20.55 -2.22
C LEU A 11 25.88 20.63 -3.62
N GLY A 12 25.25 21.76 -3.98
CA GLY A 12 24.53 21.91 -5.25
C GLY A 12 23.38 20.95 -5.44
N MET A 13 22.77 20.46 -4.36
CA MET A 13 21.69 19.47 -4.40
C MET A 13 20.35 20.13 -4.75
N ASN A 14 19.62 19.52 -5.68
CA ASN A 14 18.28 19.94 -6.07
C ASN A 14 17.23 19.01 -5.43
N ARG A 15 16.18 19.57 -4.81
CA ARG A 15 15.12 18.81 -4.15
C ARG A 15 14.44 17.83 -5.11
N GLY A 16 14.05 18.27 -6.29
CA GLY A 16 13.35 17.42 -7.26
C GLY A 16 14.20 16.24 -7.74
N LEU A 17 15.48 16.49 -8.05
CA LEU A 17 16.40 15.43 -8.43
C LEU A 17 16.65 14.43 -7.28
N THR A 18 16.83 14.93 -6.07
CA THR A 18 17.01 14.07 -4.90
C THR A 18 15.78 13.22 -4.64
N GLU A 19 14.57 13.79 -4.80
CA GLU A 19 13.32 13.05 -4.67
C GLU A 19 13.21 11.92 -5.70
N GLN A 20 13.54 12.17 -6.95
CA GLN A 20 13.59 11.15 -8.01
C GLN A 20 14.56 10.02 -7.65
N ILE A 21 15.78 10.35 -7.22
CA ILE A 21 16.78 9.36 -6.81
C ILE A 21 16.28 8.50 -5.65
N VAL A 22 15.67 9.12 -4.65
CA VAL A 22 15.11 8.41 -3.50
C VAL A 22 13.96 7.48 -3.95
N GLN A 23 13.05 7.95 -4.81
CA GLN A 23 11.94 7.13 -5.33
C GLN A 23 12.42 5.96 -6.18
N GLU A 24 13.52 6.12 -6.93
CA GLU A 24 14.11 5.05 -7.71
C GLU A 24 14.80 4.00 -6.84
N ARG A 25 15.50 4.43 -5.80
CA ARG A 25 16.20 3.52 -4.88
C ARG A 25 15.22 2.78 -3.96
N PHE A 26 14.15 3.44 -3.51
CA PHE A 26 13.17 2.89 -2.57
C PHE A 26 11.84 2.56 -3.24
N LYS A 27 11.89 1.85 -4.37
CA LYS A 27 10.70 1.46 -5.17
C LYS A 27 9.63 0.71 -4.36
N PHE A 28 10.01 0.04 -3.30
CA PHE A 28 9.10 -0.73 -2.44
C PHE A 28 8.27 0.15 -1.47
N VAL A 29 8.68 1.41 -1.23
CA VAL A 29 7.98 2.36 -0.35
C VAL A 29 7.53 3.64 -1.07
N ARG A 30 7.28 3.57 -2.37
CA ARG A 30 6.81 4.72 -3.18
C ARG A 30 5.55 5.40 -2.64
N HIS A 31 4.81 4.73 -1.77
CA HIS A 31 3.64 5.28 -1.11
C HIS A 31 3.98 6.22 0.05
N ALA A 32 5.21 6.18 0.57
CA ALA A 32 5.65 7.02 1.65
C ALA A 32 6.05 8.41 1.11
N PRO A 33 5.62 9.51 1.73
CA PRO A 33 6.08 10.84 1.38
C PRO A 33 7.57 11.01 1.67
N ILE A 34 8.25 11.82 0.88
CA ILE A 34 9.64 12.18 1.09
C ILE A 34 9.66 13.55 1.75
N LEU A 35 10.27 13.64 2.93
CA LEU A 35 10.39 14.87 3.69
C LEU A 35 11.86 15.25 3.81
N PHE A 36 12.15 16.51 3.53
CA PHE A 36 13.48 17.09 3.64
C PHE A 36 13.55 17.88 4.94
N VAL A 37 14.50 17.55 5.79
CA VAL A 37 14.60 18.10 7.14
C VAL A 37 16.04 18.49 7.46
N SER A 38 16.21 19.46 8.36
CA SER A 38 17.46 19.69 9.06
C SER A 38 17.22 19.53 10.56
N ALA A 39 17.71 18.45 11.13
CA ALA A 39 17.63 18.25 12.57
C ALA A 39 18.47 19.27 13.34
N LEU A 40 19.50 19.86 12.70
CA LEU A 40 20.35 20.89 13.30
C LEU A 40 19.58 22.19 13.50
N ASN A 41 18.87 22.63 12.44
CA ASN A 41 18.15 23.91 12.43
C ASN A 41 16.70 23.78 12.88
N GLY A 42 16.16 22.54 12.97
CA GLY A 42 14.74 22.29 13.22
C GLY A 42 13.86 22.35 11.97
N ASP A 43 14.41 22.67 10.80
CA ASP A 43 13.64 22.82 9.55
C ASP A 43 12.94 21.51 9.17
N GLY A 44 11.64 21.56 8.92
CA GLY A 44 10.84 20.42 8.47
C GLY A 44 10.58 19.34 9.52
N VAL A 45 11.07 19.48 10.76
CA VAL A 45 10.89 18.49 11.83
C VAL A 45 9.43 18.37 12.25
N ASP A 46 8.73 19.49 12.38
CA ASP A 46 7.30 19.48 12.71
C ASP A 46 6.47 18.76 11.63
N ALA A 47 6.76 19.02 10.36
CA ALA A 47 6.10 18.33 9.25
C ALA A 47 6.37 16.82 9.27
N LEU A 48 7.58 16.41 9.64
CA LEU A 48 7.95 15.00 9.80
C LEU A 48 7.13 14.35 10.92
N LEU A 49 7.04 14.99 12.09
CA LEU A 49 6.28 14.49 13.23
C LEU A 49 4.78 14.37 12.90
N GLN A 50 4.20 15.41 12.32
CA GLN A 50 2.79 15.40 11.90
C GLN A 50 2.50 14.30 10.87
N THR A 51 3.40 14.10 9.91
CA THR A 51 3.26 13.05 8.91
C THR A 51 3.34 11.66 9.56
N ALA A 52 4.25 11.47 10.51
CA ALA A 52 4.39 10.20 11.23
C ALA A 52 3.15 9.89 12.08
N ILE A 53 2.62 10.89 12.80
CA ILE A 53 1.39 10.76 13.58
C ILE A 53 0.21 10.41 12.68
N SER A 54 0.05 11.15 11.57
CA SER A 54 -1.03 10.89 10.60
C SER A 54 -0.95 9.47 10.03
N ALA A 55 0.24 9.01 9.63
CA ALA A 55 0.43 7.66 9.12
C ALA A 55 0.09 6.59 10.17
N HIS A 56 0.44 6.84 11.42
CA HIS A 56 0.12 5.95 12.55
C HIS A 56 -1.39 5.86 12.79
N GLU A 57 -2.08 6.99 12.83
CA GLU A 57 -3.55 7.02 13.03
C GLU A 57 -4.28 6.35 11.85
N LYS A 58 -3.87 6.63 10.61
CA LYS A 58 -4.40 5.92 9.43
C LYS A 58 -4.17 4.40 9.51
N GLY A 59 -3.07 3.98 10.13
CA GLY A 59 -2.78 2.56 10.36
C GLY A 59 -3.75 1.86 11.30
N LYS A 60 -4.47 2.59 12.15
CA LYS A 60 -5.45 2.05 13.12
C LYS A 60 -6.86 1.93 12.55
N ILE A 61 -7.12 2.51 11.37
CA ILE A 61 -8.46 2.52 10.79
C ILE A 61 -8.94 1.10 10.52
N TRP A 62 -10.19 0.84 10.91
CA TRP A 62 -10.91 -0.39 10.56
C TRP A 62 -11.93 -0.09 9.47
N ILE A 63 -11.84 -0.80 8.36
CA ILE A 63 -12.74 -0.63 7.21
C ILE A 63 -13.77 -1.75 7.22
N PRO A 64 -15.09 -1.44 7.22
CA PRO A 64 -16.13 -2.43 7.19
C PRO A 64 -16.05 -3.37 5.98
N GLU A 65 -16.39 -4.65 6.15
CA GLU A 65 -16.40 -5.64 5.07
C GLU A 65 -17.28 -5.22 3.89
N THR A 66 -18.39 -4.54 4.17
CA THR A 66 -19.32 -4.03 3.15
C THR A 66 -18.65 -3.05 2.19
N GLU A 67 -17.86 -2.11 2.74
CA GLU A 67 -17.10 -1.12 1.94
C GLU A 67 -15.98 -1.79 1.16
N LEU A 68 -15.21 -2.67 1.81
CA LEU A 68 -14.18 -3.45 1.15
C LEU A 68 -14.73 -4.28 -0.01
N ARG A 69 -15.92 -4.86 0.15
CA ARG A 69 -16.57 -5.64 -0.89
C ARG A 69 -16.96 -4.79 -2.11
N LEU A 70 -17.46 -3.58 -1.89
CA LEU A 70 -17.78 -2.65 -2.98
C LEU A 70 -16.51 -2.20 -3.70
N ALA A 71 -15.49 -1.80 -2.94
CA ALA A 71 -14.20 -1.42 -3.49
C ALA A 71 -13.56 -2.55 -4.31
N ASN A 72 -13.59 -3.80 -3.81
CA ASN A 72 -13.05 -4.95 -4.51
C ASN A 72 -13.74 -5.21 -5.87
N LYS A 73 -15.07 -5.03 -5.95
CA LYS A 73 -15.78 -5.11 -7.24
C LYS A 73 -15.24 -4.09 -8.25
N HIS A 74 -15.03 -2.85 -7.80
CA HIS A 74 -14.44 -1.80 -8.64
C HIS A 74 -13.01 -2.12 -9.05
N PHE A 75 -12.20 -2.64 -8.15
CA PHE A 75 -10.81 -3.02 -8.45
C PHE A 75 -10.76 -4.10 -9.54
N ILE A 76 -11.57 -5.15 -9.40
CA ILE A 76 -11.63 -6.25 -10.38
C ILE A 76 -12.16 -5.76 -11.72
N SER A 77 -13.17 -4.89 -11.74
CA SER A 77 -13.76 -4.36 -12.99
C SER A 77 -12.78 -3.48 -13.76
N ARG A 78 -11.94 -2.70 -13.06
CA ARG A 78 -10.92 -1.84 -13.68
C ARG A 78 -9.71 -2.62 -14.18
N HIS A 79 -9.32 -3.65 -13.46
CA HIS A 79 -8.16 -4.44 -13.78
C HIS A 79 -8.40 -5.91 -13.39
N ALA A 80 -8.80 -6.70 -14.38
CA ALA A 80 -9.05 -8.12 -14.16
C ALA A 80 -7.75 -8.85 -13.77
N PRO A 81 -7.79 -9.71 -12.74
CA PRO A 81 -6.62 -10.44 -12.30
C PRO A 81 -6.15 -11.41 -13.39
N LYS A 82 -4.87 -11.33 -13.75
CA LYS A 82 -4.24 -12.26 -14.69
C LYS A 82 -3.48 -13.33 -13.93
N SER A 83 -3.57 -14.57 -14.41
CA SER A 83 -2.77 -15.68 -13.90
C SER A 83 -1.32 -15.55 -14.35
N SER A 84 -0.39 -15.96 -13.49
CA SER A 84 1.04 -16.06 -13.81
C SER A 84 1.36 -17.25 -14.75
N LYS A 85 0.41 -18.19 -14.93
CA LYS A 85 0.56 -19.41 -15.75
C LYS A 85 -0.51 -19.53 -16.84
N GLY A 86 -0.62 -18.51 -17.72
CA GLY A 86 -1.52 -18.58 -18.88
C GLY A 86 -2.99 -18.32 -18.56
N ILE A 87 -3.91 -18.91 -19.35
CA ILE A 87 -5.35 -18.64 -19.30
C ILE A 87 -6.01 -19.43 -18.16
N ILE A 88 -5.75 -19.05 -16.92
CA ILE A 88 -6.46 -19.59 -15.77
C ILE A 88 -7.37 -18.50 -15.21
N ASN A 89 -8.65 -18.80 -15.10
CA ASN A 89 -9.62 -17.85 -14.58
C ASN A 89 -9.47 -17.69 -13.05
N LEU A 90 -8.98 -16.51 -12.64
CA LEU A 90 -8.84 -16.15 -11.24
C LEU A 90 -10.15 -15.50 -10.77
N THR A 91 -10.77 -16.08 -9.74
CA THR A 91 -12.01 -15.56 -9.16
C THR A 91 -11.77 -15.14 -7.72
N PHE A 92 -11.97 -13.86 -7.46
CA PHE A 92 -11.92 -13.30 -6.10
C PHE A 92 -13.27 -13.50 -5.39
N GLY A 93 -13.20 -13.80 -4.10
CA GLY A 93 -14.36 -13.99 -3.23
C GLY A 93 -14.52 -12.86 -2.22
N LYS A 94 -14.54 -13.24 -0.94
CA LYS A 94 -14.60 -12.28 0.16
C LYS A 94 -13.33 -11.46 0.24
N VAL A 95 -13.50 -10.22 0.73
CA VAL A 95 -12.41 -9.37 1.17
C VAL A 95 -12.76 -8.82 2.54
N TYR A 96 -11.82 -8.85 3.44
CA TYR A 96 -11.99 -8.33 4.80
C TYR A 96 -10.65 -7.85 5.37
N GLN A 97 -10.72 -7.00 6.37
CA GLN A 97 -9.57 -6.60 7.14
C GLN A 97 -9.37 -7.57 8.31
N GLU A 98 -8.15 -8.06 8.49
CA GLU A 98 -7.79 -9.03 9.52
C GLU A 98 -7.16 -8.36 10.75
N SER A 99 -6.43 -7.26 10.53
CA SER A 99 -5.77 -6.52 11.60
C SER A 99 -5.53 -5.05 11.22
N THR A 100 -5.17 -4.27 12.23
CA THR A 100 -4.65 -2.89 12.11
C THR A 100 -3.16 -2.87 12.48
N SER A 101 -2.46 -1.77 12.18
CA SER A 101 -1.08 -1.49 12.62
C SER A 101 -0.03 -2.57 12.31
N PRO A 102 0.18 -2.97 11.06
CA PRO A 102 -0.34 -2.40 9.82
C PRO A 102 -1.68 -2.99 9.41
N PRO A 103 -2.54 -2.22 8.74
CA PRO A 103 -3.77 -2.75 8.15
C PRO A 103 -3.46 -3.94 7.24
N THR A 104 -4.06 -5.08 7.56
CA THR A 104 -3.89 -6.32 6.81
C THR A 104 -5.20 -6.70 6.16
N PHE A 105 -5.20 -6.75 4.83
CA PHE A 105 -6.38 -7.08 4.04
C PHE A 105 -6.25 -8.46 3.44
N VAL A 106 -7.24 -9.30 3.70
CA VAL A 106 -7.32 -10.66 3.18
C VAL A 106 -8.27 -10.68 2.00
N PHE A 107 -7.80 -11.18 0.87
CA PHE A 107 -8.60 -11.44 -0.32
C PHE A 107 -8.69 -12.95 -0.53
N GLU A 108 -9.89 -13.49 -0.51
CA GLU A 108 -10.12 -14.88 -0.88
C GLU A 108 -10.08 -15.02 -2.41
N VAL A 109 -9.32 -15.98 -2.90
CA VAL A 109 -9.18 -16.26 -4.32
C VAL A 109 -9.13 -17.78 -4.55
N ASN A 110 -9.60 -18.25 -5.70
CA ASN A 110 -9.64 -19.68 -6.00
C ASN A 110 -8.25 -20.32 -6.10
N ARG A 111 -7.25 -19.57 -6.58
CA ARG A 111 -5.88 -20.01 -6.82
C ARG A 111 -4.89 -18.91 -6.41
N PRO A 112 -4.62 -18.70 -5.11
CA PRO A 112 -3.75 -17.62 -4.63
C PRO A 112 -2.33 -17.73 -5.18
N GLU A 113 -1.82 -18.94 -5.36
CA GLU A 113 -0.48 -19.23 -5.88
C GLU A 113 -0.27 -18.82 -7.35
N LEU A 114 -1.36 -18.58 -8.08
CA LEU A 114 -1.31 -18.19 -9.48
C LEU A 114 -1.51 -16.68 -9.69
N VAL A 115 -1.78 -15.92 -8.64
CA VAL A 115 -1.92 -14.47 -8.75
C VAL A 115 -0.55 -13.84 -8.92
N HIS A 116 -0.38 -13.11 -10.03
CA HIS A 116 0.90 -12.46 -10.31
C HIS A 116 1.22 -11.39 -9.24
N PHE A 117 2.48 -11.27 -8.87
CA PHE A 117 2.92 -10.34 -7.81
C PHE A 117 2.56 -8.87 -8.09
N SER A 118 2.46 -8.46 -9.35
CA SER A 118 2.03 -7.12 -9.72
C SER A 118 0.60 -6.81 -9.29
N TYR A 119 -0.25 -7.85 -9.18
CA TYR A 119 -1.63 -7.67 -8.74
C TYR A 119 -1.71 -7.35 -7.24
N HIS A 120 -0.83 -7.91 -6.41
CA HIS A 120 -0.70 -7.51 -5.00
C HIS A 120 -0.42 -6.00 -4.89
N ARG A 121 0.48 -5.49 -5.72
CA ARG A 121 0.83 -4.07 -5.76
C ARG A 121 -0.34 -3.21 -6.24
N TYR A 122 -1.06 -3.69 -7.24
CA TYR A 122 -2.27 -3.04 -7.72
C TYR A 122 -3.33 -2.95 -6.61
N LEU A 123 -3.64 -4.04 -5.92
CA LEU A 123 -4.60 -4.06 -4.81
C LEU A 123 -4.19 -3.12 -3.68
N ALA A 124 -2.90 -3.15 -3.29
CA ALA A 124 -2.37 -2.27 -2.26
C ALA A 124 -2.53 -0.78 -2.64
N ASN A 125 -2.21 -0.42 -3.88
CA ASN A 125 -2.33 0.96 -4.34
C ASN A 125 -3.80 1.39 -4.48
N SER A 126 -4.68 0.47 -4.89
CA SER A 126 -6.12 0.73 -4.99
C SER A 126 -6.74 0.96 -3.63
N LEU A 127 -6.40 0.14 -2.62
CA LEU A 127 -6.85 0.33 -1.23
C LEU A 127 -6.35 1.66 -0.65
N ARG A 128 -5.07 2.02 -0.88
CA ARG A 128 -4.53 3.31 -0.42
C ARG A 128 -5.30 4.49 -0.97
N LYS A 129 -5.65 4.43 -2.25
CA LYS A 129 -6.39 5.51 -2.90
C LYS A 129 -7.84 5.59 -2.45
N GLU A 130 -8.50 4.43 -2.32
CA GLU A 130 -9.92 4.36 -1.97
C GLU A 130 -10.19 4.80 -0.52
N PHE A 131 -9.33 4.40 0.41
CA PHE A 131 -9.51 4.60 1.85
C PHE A 131 -8.52 5.59 2.47
N ASP A 132 -7.86 6.39 1.66
CA ASP A 132 -6.86 7.38 2.09
C ASP A 132 -5.80 6.81 3.08
N LEU A 133 -5.27 5.64 2.78
CA LEU A 133 -4.19 5.01 3.56
C LEU A 133 -2.81 5.48 3.08
N SER A 134 -2.68 6.76 2.74
CA SER A 134 -1.41 7.38 2.32
C SER A 134 -0.39 7.30 3.45
N ALA A 135 0.87 7.10 3.09
CA ALA A 135 2.01 6.93 4.00
C ALA A 135 1.93 5.71 4.95
N THR A 136 0.82 4.96 4.95
CA THR A 136 0.63 3.81 5.83
C THR A 136 1.11 2.53 5.14
N PRO A 137 1.96 1.72 5.79
CA PRO A 137 2.25 0.38 5.30
C PRO A 137 1.01 -0.48 5.41
N ILE A 138 0.63 -1.16 4.32
CA ILE A 138 -0.48 -2.10 4.31
C ILE A 138 0.00 -3.48 3.84
N LYS A 139 -0.60 -4.52 4.37
CA LYS A 139 -0.32 -5.91 4.01
C LYS A 139 -1.50 -6.50 3.24
N ILE A 140 -1.19 -7.14 2.10
CA ILE A 140 -2.16 -7.91 1.32
C ILE A 140 -1.88 -9.39 1.53
N VAL A 141 -2.90 -10.13 1.90
CA VAL A 141 -2.87 -11.58 2.04
C VAL A 141 -3.85 -12.18 1.04
N LEU A 142 -3.37 -13.07 0.20
CA LEU A 142 -4.24 -13.89 -0.66
C LEU A 142 -4.47 -15.24 0.01
N ARG A 143 -5.72 -15.61 0.21
CA ARG A 143 -6.10 -16.85 0.88
C ARG A 143 -6.98 -17.69 -0.04
N ALA A 144 -6.77 -19.00 -0.06
CA ALA A 144 -7.63 -19.87 -0.83
C ALA A 144 -9.08 -19.80 -0.30
N LYS A 145 -10.05 -19.73 -1.23
CA LYS A 145 -11.47 -19.82 -0.86
C LYS A 145 -11.71 -21.13 -0.11
N PRO A 146 -12.46 -21.12 1.01
CA PRO A 146 -12.87 -22.36 1.62
C PRO A 146 -13.61 -23.21 0.59
N ARG A 147 -13.23 -24.47 0.46
CA ARG A 147 -13.96 -25.41 -0.39
C ARG A 147 -15.37 -25.50 0.19
N LYS A 148 -16.39 -25.19 -0.62
CA LYS A 148 -17.78 -25.52 -0.25
C LYS A 148 -17.78 -27.01 0.02
N GLY A 149 -17.95 -27.40 1.30
CA GLY A 149 -18.01 -28.80 1.68
C GLY A 149 -19.07 -29.49 0.85
N LEU A 150 -18.72 -30.62 0.27
CA LEU A 150 -19.70 -31.58 -0.19
C LEU A 150 -20.57 -31.87 1.06
N LYS A 151 -21.81 -31.37 1.05
CA LYS A 151 -22.81 -31.89 1.97
C LYS A 151 -22.90 -33.39 1.72
N LYS A 152 -22.44 -34.17 2.69
CA LYS A 152 -22.78 -35.59 2.75
C LYS A 152 -24.27 -35.75 3.03
#